data_f570e47c9a85eb3d3a31a72e9c2669e7
#
_entry.id   f570e47c9a85eb3d3a31a72e9c2669e7
#
_cell.length_a   1.000
_cell.length_b   1.000
_cell.length_c   1.000
_cell.angle_alpha   90.00
_cell.angle_beta   90.00
_cell.angle_gamma   90.00
#
_symmetry.space_group_name_H-M   'P 1'
#
loop_
_entity.id
_entity.type
_entity.pdbx_description
1 polymer ?
#
loop_
_entity_poly.entity_id
_entity_poly.type
_entity_poly.pdbx_seq_one_letter_code
_entity_poly.pdbx_strand_id
1 'polypeptide(L)'
;HQPHHIDLLDKGILTVNQSYLQISREVKELRSRNENQNIISNSISNSWRFYHKSSDNMSELKDEEIQTIFTSPPYWNKRLYSKEGGIGNEKKSKEYIKNLVNHLEDCWRVLNTKGSFFLNLGDTFHKGNLQNIPHKVVIELQNNGWILRNTIIWSKTNPKPSSTKTNLTPSYEFIFHLVKSLEYDYFPTRTTL
;
A
#
# COMPACT_ATOMS: atom_id res chain seq x y z
N HIS A 1 -12.08 -22.34 1.23
CA HIS A 1 -13.44 -21.77 1.27
C HIS A 1 -13.50 -20.60 2.27
N GLN A 2 -13.40 -19.36 1.82
CA GLN A 2 -13.95 -18.22 2.57
C GLN A 2 -14.49 -17.12 1.63
N PRO A 3 -15.54 -17.39 0.85
CA PRO A 3 -16.28 -16.35 0.14
C PRO A 3 -17.07 -15.43 1.09
N HIS A 4 -17.29 -15.85 2.36
CA HIS A 4 -18.21 -15.21 3.28
C HIS A 4 -17.80 -13.79 3.73
N HIS A 5 -16.51 -13.52 3.91
CA HIS A 5 -16.05 -12.20 4.40
C HIS A 5 -16.12 -11.11 3.33
N ILE A 6 -15.81 -11.43 2.09
CA ILE A 6 -15.91 -10.49 0.96
C ILE A 6 -17.37 -10.11 0.75
N ASP A 7 -18.28 -11.09 0.78
CA ASP A 7 -19.73 -10.88 0.64
C ASP A 7 -20.33 -9.99 1.75
N LEU A 8 -19.80 -10.08 2.97
CA LEU A 8 -20.21 -9.23 4.10
C LEU A 8 -19.65 -7.82 4.02
N LEU A 9 -18.45 -7.62 3.45
CA LEU A 9 -17.87 -6.32 3.16
C LEU A 9 -18.65 -5.61 2.06
N ASP A 10 -18.97 -6.30 0.98
CA ASP A 10 -19.75 -5.78 -0.15
C ASP A 10 -21.17 -5.38 0.25
N LYS A 11 -21.76 -6.08 1.22
CA LYS A 11 -23.07 -5.74 1.82
C LYS A 11 -23.00 -4.66 2.90
N GLY A 12 -21.81 -4.12 3.20
CA GLY A 12 -21.64 -3.09 4.23
C GLY A 12 -21.91 -3.59 5.66
N ILE A 13 -21.96 -4.89 5.90
CA ILE A 13 -22.23 -5.52 7.21
C ILE A 13 -20.97 -5.53 8.08
N LEU A 14 -19.78 -5.60 7.46
CA LEU A 14 -18.50 -5.52 8.16
C LEU A 14 -17.67 -4.32 7.63
N THR A 15 -17.00 -3.62 8.55
CA THR A 15 -15.97 -2.67 8.17
C THR A 15 -14.65 -3.40 7.91
N VAL A 16 -13.75 -2.80 7.12
CA VAL A 16 -12.39 -3.34 6.87
C VAL A 16 -11.66 -3.65 8.20
N ASN A 17 -11.85 -2.80 9.22
CA ASN A 17 -11.23 -2.99 10.53
C ASN A 17 -11.84 -4.19 11.28
N GLN A 18 -13.15 -4.39 11.21
CA GLN A 18 -13.83 -5.53 11.82
C GLN A 18 -13.41 -6.84 11.14
N SER A 19 -13.32 -6.86 9.80
CA SER A 19 -12.82 -8.01 9.05
C SER A 19 -11.37 -8.33 9.41
N TYR A 20 -10.50 -7.30 9.52
CA TYR A 20 -9.12 -7.47 9.94
C TYR A 20 -9.00 -8.08 11.35
N LEU A 21 -9.78 -7.58 12.31
CA LEU A 21 -9.77 -8.09 13.69
C LEU A 21 -10.30 -9.52 13.77
N GLN A 22 -11.30 -9.85 12.97
CA GLN A 22 -11.88 -11.22 12.93
C GLN A 22 -10.89 -12.20 12.30
N ILE A 23 -10.30 -11.86 11.15
CA ILE A 23 -9.25 -12.67 10.51
C ILE A 23 -8.04 -12.85 11.45
N SER A 24 -7.64 -11.78 12.15
CA SER A 24 -6.52 -11.84 13.11
C SER A 24 -6.82 -12.79 14.28
N ARG A 25 -8.05 -12.85 14.77
CA ARG A 25 -8.49 -13.81 15.82
C ARG A 25 -8.47 -15.23 15.28
N GLU A 26 -9.06 -15.46 14.10
CA GLU A 26 -9.09 -16.77 13.44
C GLU A 26 -7.67 -17.30 13.16
N VAL A 27 -6.76 -16.44 12.69
CA VAL A 27 -5.35 -16.79 12.49
C VAL A 27 -4.67 -17.14 13.81
N LYS A 28 -4.98 -16.42 14.90
CA LYS A 28 -4.44 -16.72 16.22
C LYS A 28 -4.98 -18.06 16.78
N GLU A 29 -6.27 -18.33 16.59
CA GLU A 29 -6.89 -19.61 16.97
C GLU A 29 -6.35 -20.78 16.14
N LEU A 30 -6.16 -20.60 14.84
CA LEU A 30 -5.54 -21.60 13.97
C LEU A 30 -4.08 -21.88 14.37
N ARG A 31 -3.31 -20.88 14.78
CA ARG A 31 -1.95 -21.06 15.30
C ARG A 31 -1.95 -21.85 16.60
N SER A 32 -2.85 -21.58 17.53
CA SER A 32 -2.94 -22.32 18.79
C SER A 32 -3.43 -23.79 18.62
N ARG A 33 -4.21 -24.07 17.56
CA ARG A 33 -4.59 -25.45 17.19
C ARG A 33 -3.45 -26.20 16.49
N ASN A 34 -2.56 -25.50 15.79
CA ASN A 34 -1.46 -26.11 15.01
C ASN A 34 -0.23 -26.50 15.85
N GLU A 35 -0.13 -26.08 17.11
CA GLU A 35 0.90 -26.60 18.03
C GLU A 35 0.76 -28.10 18.30
N ASN A 36 -0.36 -28.73 17.90
CA ASN A 36 -0.63 -30.15 18.09
C ASN A 36 -0.80 -31.00 16.84
N GLN A 37 -0.61 -30.49 15.61
CA GLN A 37 -0.78 -31.34 14.42
C GLN A 37 0.16 -30.99 13.25
N ASN A 38 1.12 -31.87 13.03
CA ASN A 38 1.97 -32.00 11.82
C ASN A 38 1.21 -32.41 10.54
N ILE A 39 -0.05 -32.03 10.33
CA ILE A 39 -0.91 -32.55 9.24
C ILE A 39 -1.29 -31.50 8.18
N ILE A 40 -0.97 -30.22 8.36
CA ILE A 40 -1.37 -29.21 7.35
C ILE A 40 -0.23 -28.86 6.36
N SER A 41 0.88 -29.59 6.37
CA SER A 41 1.98 -29.33 5.45
C SER A 41 1.74 -29.74 3.98
N ASN A 42 0.65 -30.44 3.66
CA ASN A 42 0.46 -31.03 2.32
C ASN A 42 -0.78 -30.59 1.54
N SER A 43 -1.58 -29.65 2.00
CA SER A 43 -2.81 -29.24 1.30
C SER A 43 -3.04 -27.74 1.14
N ILE A 44 -2.16 -26.89 1.65
CA ILE A 44 -2.17 -25.47 1.26
C ILE A 44 -1.31 -25.39 0.00
N SER A 45 -1.95 -25.27 -1.16
CA SER A 45 -1.22 -24.88 -2.37
C SER A 45 -0.42 -23.64 -2.02
N ASN A 46 0.88 -23.62 -2.33
CA ASN A 46 1.82 -22.51 -2.09
C ASN A 46 1.42 -21.27 -2.92
N SER A 47 0.19 -20.78 -2.75
CA SER A 47 -0.32 -19.66 -3.52
C SER A 47 0.06 -18.28 -2.95
N TRP A 48 0.61 -18.25 -1.73
CA TRP A 48 1.08 -17.02 -1.10
C TRP A 48 2.36 -17.24 -0.29
N ARG A 49 3.17 -16.17 -0.16
CA ARG A 49 4.38 -16.12 0.66
C ARG A 49 4.32 -14.90 1.56
N PHE A 50 4.73 -15.04 2.80
CA PHE A 50 4.80 -13.95 3.76
C PHE A 50 6.24 -13.80 4.26
N TYR A 51 6.75 -12.58 4.21
CA TYR A 51 8.09 -12.24 4.68
C TYR A 51 7.97 -11.21 5.80
N HIS A 52 8.42 -11.58 7.02
CA HIS A 52 8.43 -10.68 8.17
C HIS A 52 9.73 -9.86 8.20
N LYS A 53 9.84 -8.93 7.27
CA LYS A 53 11.00 -8.03 7.14
C LYS A 53 10.60 -6.72 6.47
N SER A 54 11.54 -5.76 6.42
CA SER A 54 11.36 -4.54 5.63
C SER A 54 11.31 -4.86 4.12
N SER A 55 10.54 -4.09 3.37
CA SER A 55 10.44 -4.20 1.91
C SER A 55 11.47 -3.35 1.15
N ASP A 56 12.43 -2.74 1.83
CA ASP A 56 13.54 -2.01 1.21
C ASP A 56 14.53 -2.94 0.49
N ASN A 57 14.48 -4.22 0.80
CA ASN A 57 15.23 -5.27 0.12
C ASN A 57 14.33 -6.49 -0.04
N MET A 58 13.97 -6.80 -1.27
CA MET A 58 13.14 -7.95 -1.65
C MET A 58 13.97 -9.04 -2.34
N SER A 59 15.16 -9.35 -1.80
CA SER A 59 16.10 -10.33 -2.37
C SER A 59 15.54 -11.76 -2.50
N GLU A 60 14.45 -12.07 -1.82
CA GLU A 60 13.71 -13.34 -1.96
C GLU A 60 12.92 -13.44 -3.27
N LEU A 61 12.71 -12.30 -3.93
CA LEU A 61 12.01 -12.22 -5.22
C LEU A 61 13.04 -12.05 -6.35
N LYS A 62 12.82 -12.76 -7.44
CA LYS A 62 13.62 -12.61 -8.65
C LYS A 62 13.26 -11.29 -9.35
N ASP A 63 14.15 -10.85 -10.23
CA ASP A 63 13.87 -9.75 -11.13
C ASP A 63 12.64 -10.08 -11.97
N GLU A 64 11.75 -9.09 -12.15
CA GLU A 64 10.53 -9.19 -12.95
C GLU A 64 9.55 -10.31 -12.55
N GLU A 65 9.64 -10.83 -11.31
CA GLU A 65 8.75 -11.89 -10.81
C GLU A 65 7.32 -11.40 -10.54
N ILE A 66 7.14 -10.11 -10.22
CA ILE A 66 5.87 -9.57 -9.70
C ILE A 66 5.10 -8.87 -10.82
N GLN A 67 3.85 -9.27 -11.03
CA GLN A 67 2.96 -8.63 -12.03
C GLN A 67 2.30 -7.36 -11.49
N THR A 68 1.99 -7.30 -10.20
CA THR A 68 1.33 -6.13 -9.60
C THR A 68 1.87 -5.87 -8.21
N ILE A 69 2.22 -4.62 -7.94
CA ILE A 69 2.58 -4.13 -6.61
C ILE A 69 1.50 -3.14 -6.17
N PHE A 70 0.99 -3.30 -4.95
CA PHE A 70 0.12 -2.34 -4.29
C PHE A 70 0.67 -2.05 -2.90
N THR A 71 0.98 -0.78 -2.59
CA THR A 71 1.52 -0.40 -1.29
C THR A 71 1.07 0.98 -0.82
N SER A 72 1.01 1.12 0.50
CA SER A 72 0.78 2.38 1.21
C SER A 72 1.89 2.55 2.26
N PRO A 73 3.04 3.12 1.89
CA PRO A 73 4.16 3.32 2.82
C PRO A 73 3.79 4.30 3.93
N PRO A 74 4.57 4.38 5.02
CA PRO A 74 4.37 5.36 6.07
C PRO A 74 4.37 6.79 5.51
N TYR A 75 3.34 7.59 5.87
CA TYR A 75 3.23 8.97 5.42
C TYR A 75 4.06 9.92 6.28
N TRP A 76 4.64 10.93 5.66
CA TRP A 76 5.46 11.91 6.36
C TRP A 76 4.68 12.63 7.46
N ASN A 77 5.23 12.60 8.70
CA ASN A 77 4.72 13.32 9.87
C ASN A 77 3.23 13.05 10.19
N LYS A 78 2.72 11.86 9.86
CA LYS A 78 1.33 11.47 10.19
C LYS A 78 1.23 10.64 11.45
N ARG A 79 2.13 9.69 11.64
CA ARG A 79 2.16 8.76 12.78
C ARG A 79 3.60 8.40 13.09
N LEU A 80 3.89 8.17 14.36
CA LEU A 80 5.14 7.56 14.77
C LEU A 80 5.03 6.04 14.56
N TYR A 81 5.63 5.53 13.49
CA TYR A 81 5.58 4.10 13.16
C TYR A 81 6.66 3.29 13.90
N SER A 82 7.78 3.92 14.28
CA SER A 82 8.89 3.32 15.03
C SER A 82 9.47 4.33 16.00
N LYS A 83 9.95 3.83 17.15
CA LYS A 83 10.69 4.67 18.14
C LYS A 83 12.12 4.95 17.70
N GLU A 84 12.71 4.09 16.88
CA GLU A 84 14.13 4.10 16.51
C GLU A 84 14.40 4.72 15.13
N GLY A 85 13.45 5.48 14.58
CA GLY A 85 13.54 6.04 13.24
C GLY A 85 12.73 5.25 12.22
N GLY A 86 12.99 5.49 10.93
CA GLY A 86 12.27 4.87 9.80
C GLY A 86 11.56 5.90 8.94
N ILE A 87 11.03 5.45 7.82
CA ILE A 87 10.32 6.30 6.85
C ILE A 87 9.10 6.92 7.52
N GLY A 88 8.89 8.22 7.29
CA GLY A 88 7.77 9.00 7.81
C GLY A 88 8.10 9.88 9.02
N ASN A 89 9.30 9.71 9.63
CA ASN A 89 9.74 10.45 10.82
C ASN A 89 10.85 11.49 10.53
N GLU A 90 11.18 11.72 9.27
CA GLU A 90 12.23 12.65 8.85
C GLU A 90 11.87 14.09 9.25
N LYS A 91 12.89 14.88 9.64
CA LYS A 91 12.70 16.28 10.02
C LYS A 91 12.26 17.18 8.85
N LYS A 92 12.65 16.82 7.63
CA LYS A 92 12.35 17.58 6.41
C LYS A 92 11.65 16.71 5.37
N SER A 93 10.67 17.30 4.69
CA SER A 93 9.95 16.60 3.63
C SER A 93 10.84 16.12 2.47
N LYS A 94 11.90 16.85 2.16
CA LYS A 94 12.88 16.46 1.13
C LYS A 94 13.62 15.16 1.50
N GLU A 95 13.97 15.00 2.79
CA GLU A 95 14.62 13.78 3.29
C GLU A 95 13.67 12.58 3.19
N TYR A 96 12.42 12.78 3.61
CA TYR A 96 11.38 11.76 3.47
C TYR A 96 11.20 11.32 2.02
N ILE A 97 11.05 12.27 1.09
CA ILE A 97 10.86 11.96 -0.34
C ILE A 97 12.04 11.13 -0.85
N LYS A 98 13.27 11.55 -0.56
CA LYS A 98 14.48 10.81 -0.95
C LYS A 98 14.50 9.40 -0.37
N ASN A 99 14.25 9.27 0.94
CA ASN A 99 14.28 7.99 1.63
C ASN A 99 13.19 7.06 1.10
N LEU A 100 11.99 7.58 0.86
CA LEU A 100 10.89 6.78 0.31
C LEU A 100 11.20 6.32 -1.12
N VAL A 101 11.71 7.19 -1.98
CA VAL A 101 12.08 6.83 -3.36
C VAL A 101 13.15 5.74 -3.35
N ASN A 102 14.19 5.89 -2.53
CA ASN A 102 15.22 4.85 -2.39
C ASN A 102 14.63 3.52 -1.88
N HIS A 103 13.71 3.58 -0.91
CA HIS A 103 13.02 2.38 -0.39
C HIS A 103 12.20 1.66 -1.47
N LEU A 104 11.71 2.40 -2.45
CA LEU A 104 10.92 1.85 -3.55
C LEU A 104 11.77 1.37 -4.75
N GLU A 105 13.10 1.50 -4.69
CA GLU A 105 13.99 1.07 -5.79
C GLU A 105 13.83 -0.43 -6.12
N ASP A 106 13.70 -1.25 -5.08
CA ASP A 106 13.57 -2.70 -5.29
C ASP A 106 12.19 -3.08 -5.91
N CYS A 107 11.18 -2.20 -5.78
CA CYS A 107 9.92 -2.35 -6.52
C CYS A 107 10.14 -2.31 -8.04
N TRP A 108 11.07 -1.48 -8.50
CA TRP A 108 11.44 -1.45 -9.91
C TRP A 108 12.04 -2.79 -10.36
N ARG A 109 12.99 -3.33 -9.61
CA ARG A 109 13.65 -4.58 -9.97
C ARG A 109 12.69 -5.75 -10.06
N VAL A 110 11.85 -5.94 -9.03
CA VAL A 110 10.96 -7.11 -8.93
C VAL A 110 9.71 -7.02 -9.79
N LEU A 111 9.27 -5.81 -10.18
CA LEU A 111 8.10 -5.64 -11.03
C LEU A 111 8.41 -6.11 -12.45
N ASN A 112 7.52 -6.89 -13.04
CA ASN A 112 7.58 -7.28 -14.44
C ASN A 112 7.52 -6.05 -15.36
N THR A 113 8.18 -6.08 -16.52
CA THR A 113 8.17 -4.98 -17.49
C THR A 113 6.75 -4.62 -17.94
N LYS A 114 5.84 -5.62 -18.00
CA LYS A 114 4.40 -5.41 -18.29
C LYS A 114 3.54 -5.24 -17.04
N GLY A 115 4.16 -5.17 -15.87
CA GLY A 115 3.46 -5.06 -14.58
C GLY A 115 2.97 -3.67 -14.25
N SER A 116 2.17 -3.57 -13.20
CA SER A 116 1.58 -2.33 -12.69
C SER A 116 1.95 -2.11 -11.23
N PHE A 117 2.33 -0.88 -10.88
CA PHE A 117 2.62 -0.44 -9.52
C PHE A 117 1.60 0.60 -9.08
N PHE A 118 0.86 0.30 -8.01
CA PHE A 118 -0.11 1.20 -7.40
C PHE A 118 0.43 1.69 -6.06
N LEU A 119 0.72 2.99 -5.99
CA LEU A 119 1.26 3.66 -4.81
C LEU A 119 0.20 4.55 -4.17
N ASN A 120 -0.27 4.17 -2.98
CA ASN A 120 -1.21 4.99 -2.21
C ASN A 120 -0.46 5.94 -1.28
N LEU A 121 -0.74 7.24 -1.37
CA LEU A 121 -0.14 8.28 -0.54
C LEU A 121 -1.18 9.32 -0.10
N GLY A 122 -1.12 9.69 1.18
CA GLY A 122 -1.84 10.83 1.73
C GLY A 122 -0.92 12.02 1.93
N ASP A 123 -1.46 13.23 1.76
CA ASP A 123 -0.72 14.47 2.00
C ASP A 123 -0.82 14.93 3.46
N THR A 124 0.04 15.86 3.85
CA THR A 124 0.11 16.41 5.20
C THR A 124 0.28 17.93 5.19
N PHE A 125 -0.19 18.57 6.26
CA PHE A 125 0.08 19.97 6.55
C PHE A 125 1.32 20.10 7.43
N HIS A 126 2.17 21.07 7.11
CA HIS A 126 3.27 21.50 7.96
C HIS A 126 3.26 23.03 8.10
N LYS A 127 3.18 23.53 9.33
CA LYS A 127 3.04 24.98 9.64
C LYS A 127 1.90 25.64 8.83
N GLY A 128 0.73 24.98 8.77
CA GLY A 128 -0.45 25.47 8.06
C GLY A 128 -0.41 25.35 6.53
N ASN A 129 0.68 24.86 5.95
CA ASN A 129 0.85 24.72 4.50
C ASN A 129 0.74 23.26 4.08
N LEU A 130 -0.11 22.94 3.09
CA LEU A 130 -0.22 21.64 2.47
C LEU A 130 1.07 21.32 1.69
N GLN A 131 1.69 20.20 1.98
CA GLN A 131 3.06 19.95 1.53
C GLN A 131 3.18 19.38 0.13
N ASN A 132 2.11 18.87 -0.44
CA ASN A 132 2.09 18.28 -1.78
C ASN A 132 3.04 17.06 -1.91
N ILE A 133 3.20 16.32 -0.81
CA ILE A 133 4.13 15.19 -0.71
C ILE A 133 3.86 14.12 -1.76
N PRO A 134 2.59 13.66 -1.98
CA PRO A 134 2.31 12.59 -2.93
C PRO A 134 2.83 12.91 -4.33
N HIS A 135 2.58 14.12 -4.82
CA HIS A 135 3.01 14.55 -6.16
C HIS A 135 4.52 14.72 -6.26
N LYS A 136 5.18 15.21 -5.21
CA LYS A 136 6.65 15.33 -5.19
C LYS A 136 7.32 13.96 -5.24
N VAL A 137 6.79 12.97 -4.53
CA VAL A 137 7.28 11.58 -4.61
C VAL A 137 7.14 11.03 -6.02
N VAL A 138 5.97 11.23 -6.65
CA VAL A 138 5.73 10.74 -8.02
C VAL A 138 6.62 11.42 -9.04
N ILE A 139 6.88 12.72 -8.91
CA ILE A 139 7.82 13.44 -9.79
C ILE A 139 9.22 12.83 -9.68
N GLU A 140 9.70 12.52 -8.46
CA GLU A 140 10.99 11.87 -8.28
C GLU A 140 11.02 10.44 -8.83
N LEU A 141 9.92 9.67 -8.69
CA LEU A 141 9.80 8.37 -9.34
C LEU A 141 9.85 8.48 -10.87
N GLN A 142 9.19 9.50 -11.46
CA GLN A 142 9.27 9.75 -12.89
C GLN A 142 10.68 10.13 -13.33
N ASN A 143 11.42 10.91 -12.54
CA ASN A 143 12.83 11.23 -12.78
C ASN A 143 13.72 9.96 -12.78
N ASN A 144 13.30 8.93 -12.03
CA ASN A 144 13.94 7.61 -11.96
C ASN A 144 13.39 6.60 -12.99
N GLY A 145 12.65 7.05 -14.00
CA GLY A 145 12.22 6.22 -15.13
C GLY A 145 10.81 5.67 -15.06
N TRP A 146 10.10 5.81 -13.92
CA TRP A 146 8.71 5.39 -13.83
C TRP A 146 7.80 6.21 -14.76
N ILE A 147 6.82 5.57 -15.37
CA ILE A 147 5.80 6.21 -16.20
C ILE A 147 4.51 6.30 -15.37
N LEU A 148 4.06 7.50 -15.05
CA LEU A 148 2.76 7.74 -14.42
C LEU A 148 1.64 7.57 -15.46
N ARG A 149 0.74 6.61 -15.24
CA ARG A 149 -0.42 6.36 -16.11
C ARG A 149 -1.67 7.09 -15.64
N ASN A 150 -1.97 6.99 -14.34
CA ASN A 150 -3.18 7.58 -13.77
C ASN A 150 -2.91 8.08 -12.35
N THR A 151 -3.66 9.12 -11.99
CA THR A 151 -3.86 9.55 -10.60
C THR A 151 -5.31 9.25 -10.23
N ILE A 152 -5.50 8.35 -9.28
CA ILE A 152 -6.80 7.91 -8.79
C ILE A 152 -7.06 8.61 -7.47
N ILE A 153 -8.25 9.15 -7.30
CA ILE A 153 -8.67 9.75 -6.03
C ILE A 153 -9.43 8.72 -5.24
N TRP A 154 -8.85 8.32 -4.11
CA TRP A 154 -9.56 7.49 -3.13
C TRP A 154 -10.34 8.38 -2.17
N SER A 155 -11.61 8.58 -2.46
CA SER A 155 -12.53 9.36 -1.61
C SER A 155 -12.87 8.56 -0.35
N LYS A 156 -12.77 9.21 0.82
CA LYS A 156 -13.10 8.61 2.12
C LYS A 156 -14.54 8.94 2.47
N THR A 157 -15.36 7.92 2.65
CA THR A 157 -16.76 8.07 3.06
C THR A 157 -16.89 8.57 4.50
N ASN A 158 -15.90 8.27 5.36
CA ASN A 158 -15.86 8.72 6.76
C ASN A 158 -14.47 9.28 7.10
N PRO A 159 -14.12 10.50 6.63
CA PRO A 159 -12.83 11.11 6.93
C PRO A 159 -12.72 11.45 8.42
N LYS A 160 -11.49 11.33 8.97
CA LYS A 160 -11.24 11.74 10.36
C LYS A 160 -11.53 13.25 10.49
N PRO A 161 -12.37 13.67 11.46
CA PRO A 161 -12.64 15.08 11.68
C PRO A 161 -11.35 15.88 11.96
N SER A 162 -11.25 17.07 11.40
CA SER A 162 -10.18 18.03 11.69
C SER A 162 -10.68 19.09 12.65
N SER A 163 -9.93 19.35 13.72
CA SER A 163 -10.20 20.47 14.63
C SER A 163 -9.76 21.82 14.07
N THR A 164 -9.10 21.85 12.91
CA THR A 164 -8.59 23.07 12.29
C THR A 164 -9.72 23.87 11.69
N LYS A 165 -9.76 25.18 12.00
CA LYS A 165 -10.79 26.11 11.49
C LYS A 165 -10.37 26.84 10.20
N THR A 166 -9.14 26.66 9.76
CA THR A 166 -8.51 27.45 8.67
C THR A 166 -8.31 26.69 7.37
N ASN A 167 -8.60 25.39 7.34
CA ASN A 167 -8.51 24.55 6.15
C ASN A 167 -9.60 23.46 6.15
N LEU A 168 -9.89 22.94 4.98
CA LEU A 168 -10.85 21.85 4.81
C LEU A 168 -10.27 20.53 5.36
N THR A 169 -11.15 19.66 5.84
CA THR A 169 -10.79 18.31 6.26
C THR A 169 -10.36 17.48 5.04
N PRO A 170 -9.15 16.90 5.04
CA PRO A 170 -8.73 16.00 3.97
C PRO A 170 -9.63 14.76 3.91
N SER A 171 -10.40 14.62 2.84
CA SER A 171 -11.36 13.54 2.64
C SER A 171 -10.96 12.54 1.56
N TYR A 172 -9.71 12.60 1.08
CA TYR A 172 -9.20 11.71 0.04
C TYR A 172 -7.72 11.39 0.23
N GLU A 173 -7.28 10.39 -0.47
CA GLU A 173 -5.87 10.05 -0.71
C GLU A 173 -5.64 9.82 -2.19
N PHE A 174 -4.39 9.80 -2.61
CA PHE A 174 -4.02 9.55 -4.00
C PHE A 174 -3.54 8.12 -4.16
N ILE A 175 -4.00 7.44 -5.21
CA ILE A 175 -3.40 6.20 -5.68
C ILE A 175 -2.82 6.48 -7.06
N PHE A 176 -1.51 6.37 -7.18
CA PHE A 176 -0.80 6.57 -8.44
C PHE A 176 -0.57 5.23 -9.11
N HIS A 177 -1.01 5.12 -10.37
CA HIS A 177 -0.72 3.98 -11.22
C HIS A 177 0.54 4.26 -12.02
N LEU A 178 1.60 3.53 -11.73
CA LEU A 178 2.92 3.63 -12.32
C LEU A 178 3.27 2.34 -13.05
N VAL A 179 4.01 2.45 -14.15
CA VAL A 179 4.49 1.32 -14.95
C VAL A 179 5.92 1.56 -15.42
N LYS A 180 6.61 0.50 -15.84
CA LYS A 180 7.95 0.59 -16.46
C LYS A 180 7.90 0.89 -17.95
N SER A 181 6.86 0.42 -18.64
CA SER A 181 6.72 0.48 -20.08
C SER A 181 5.29 0.88 -20.46
N LEU A 182 5.11 1.49 -21.62
CA LEU A 182 3.78 1.75 -22.18
C LEU A 182 3.10 0.46 -22.71
N GLU A 183 3.85 -0.62 -22.87
CA GLU A 183 3.36 -1.95 -23.28
C GLU A 183 2.99 -2.81 -22.05
N TYR A 184 2.39 -2.20 -21.01
CA TYR A 184 1.96 -2.91 -19.82
C TYR A 184 0.62 -3.64 -20.04
N ASP A 185 0.40 -4.70 -19.27
CA ASP A 185 -0.84 -5.48 -19.36
C ASP A 185 -1.99 -4.69 -18.71
N TYR A 186 -3.01 -4.40 -19.48
CA TYR A 186 -4.20 -3.68 -19.07
C TYR A 186 -5.47 -4.33 -19.61
N PHE A 187 -6.27 -4.89 -18.72
CA PHE A 187 -7.52 -5.59 -19.04
C PHE A 187 -8.71 -4.85 -18.44
N PRO A 188 -9.19 -3.76 -19.05
CA PRO A 188 -10.31 -3.01 -18.51
C PRO A 188 -11.59 -3.86 -18.56
N THR A 189 -12.22 -4.05 -17.41
CA THR A 189 -13.59 -4.53 -17.37
C THR A 189 -14.49 -3.41 -17.90
N ARG A 190 -15.08 -3.56 -19.08
CA ARG A 190 -16.06 -2.60 -19.57
C ARG A 190 -17.32 -2.77 -18.74
N THR A 191 -17.53 -1.88 -17.77
CA THR A 191 -18.87 -1.63 -17.25
C THR A 191 -19.62 -0.87 -18.32
N THR A 192 -20.55 -1.53 -19.01
CA THR A 192 -21.61 -0.83 -19.75
C THR A 192 -22.40 -0.03 -18.71
N LEU A 193 -22.28 1.30 -18.79
CA LEU A 193 -23.16 2.24 -18.09
C LEU A 193 -24.55 2.14 -18.68
#